data_beb804c328e32fce9f85a1b4090bf135
#
_entry.id   beb804c328e32fce9f85a1b4090bf135
#
_cell.length_a   1.000
_cell.length_b   1.000
_cell.length_c   1.000
_cell.angle_alpha   90.00
_cell.angle_beta   90.00
_cell.angle_gamma   90.00
#
_symmetry.space_group_name_H-M   'P 1'
#
loop_
_entity.id
_entity.type
_entity.pdbx_description
1 polymer ?
#
loop_
_entity_poly.entity_id
_entity_poly.type
_entity_poly.pdbx_seq_one_letter_code
_entity_poly.pdbx_strand_id
1 'polypeptide(L)'
;MLSYYTFKAPEVERLKKDLESLNDVYRDLADEIGIENTLTIYRLFHGTQVSFPNRLFSTEYIHNAVISEYNGDNVHQLAHKYNYSERSIRRIIKASKQSY
;
A
#
# COMPACT_ATOMS: atom_id res chain seq x y z
N MET A 1 -10.82 -20.19 -7.05
CA MET A 1 -11.21 -18.85 -6.85
C MET A 1 -10.64 -17.90 -7.85
N LEU A 2 -9.36 -17.55 -7.72
CA LEU A 2 -8.73 -16.64 -8.65
C LEU A 2 -8.58 -17.22 -10.03
N SER A 3 -8.71 -18.53 -10.17
CA SER A 3 -8.59 -19.21 -11.46
C SER A 3 -9.62 -18.76 -12.49
N TYR A 4 -10.78 -18.27 -12.07
CA TYR A 4 -11.78 -17.77 -13.00
C TYR A 4 -11.26 -16.60 -13.82
N TYR A 5 -10.30 -15.86 -13.28
CA TYR A 5 -9.81 -14.63 -13.88
C TYR A 5 -8.36 -14.75 -14.29
N THR A 6 -7.93 -15.99 -14.53
CA THR A 6 -6.59 -16.23 -15.03
C THR A 6 -6.60 -16.08 -16.54
N PHE A 7 -5.80 -15.16 -17.06
CA PHE A 7 -5.73 -14.90 -18.49
C PHE A 7 -4.67 -15.79 -19.13
N LYS A 8 -5.00 -16.35 -20.27
CA LYS A 8 -4.06 -17.13 -21.05
C LYS A 8 -3.08 -16.22 -21.77
N ALA A 9 -1.91 -16.74 -22.11
CA ALA A 9 -0.87 -15.98 -22.76
C ALA A 9 -1.35 -15.26 -24.04
N PRO A 10 -2.13 -15.89 -24.93
CA PRO A 10 -2.64 -15.18 -26.12
C PRO A 10 -3.53 -13.99 -25.76
N GLU A 11 -4.34 -14.11 -24.71
CA GLU A 11 -5.21 -13.03 -24.26
C GLU A 11 -4.39 -11.87 -23.72
N VAL A 12 -3.36 -12.16 -22.95
CA VAL A 12 -2.47 -11.13 -22.41
C VAL A 12 -1.77 -10.39 -23.53
N GLU A 13 -1.27 -11.11 -24.54
CA GLU A 13 -0.61 -10.49 -25.68
C GLU A 13 -1.56 -9.58 -26.46
N ARG A 14 -2.81 -10.00 -26.63
CA ARG A 14 -3.81 -9.16 -27.30
C ARG A 14 -4.06 -7.87 -26.50
N LEU A 15 -4.18 -7.99 -25.18
CA LEU A 15 -4.41 -6.84 -24.31
C LEU A 15 -3.24 -5.87 -24.30
N LYS A 16 -2.02 -6.39 -24.43
CA LYS A 16 -0.83 -5.53 -24.54
C LYS A 16 -0.91 -4.63 -25.77
N LYS A 17 -1.52 -5.11 -26.85
CA LYS A 17 -1.66 -4.34 -28.08
C LYS A 17 -2.82 -3.36 -28.03
N ASP A 18 -3.87 -3.69 -27.27
CA ASP A 18 -5.11 -2.93 -27.23
C ASP A 18 -5.32 -2.24 -25.89
N LEU A 19 -4.27 -1.64 -25.36
CA LEU A 19 -4.36 -0.96 -24.06
C LEU A 19 -5.41 0.14 -24.03
N GLU A 20 -5.64 0.80 -25.16
CA GLU A 20 -6.61 1.88 -25.25
C GLU A 20 -8.05 1.40 -25.12
N SER A 21 -8.29 0.09 -25.27
CA SER A 21 -9.63 -0.47 -25.11
C SER A 21 -9.99 -0.69 -23.64
N LEU A 22 -9.04 -0.56 -22.74
CA LEU A 22 -9.28 -0.72 -21.30
C LEU A 22 -10.05 0.47 -20.75
N ASN A 23 -10.84 0.23 -19.70
CA ASN A 23 -11.42 1.34 -18.96
C ASN A 23 -10.31 2.20 -18.36
N ASP A 24 -10.60 3.49 -18.18
CA ASP A 24 -9.61 4.49 -17.81
C ASP A 24 -8.72 4.08 -16.62
N VAL A 25 -9.32 3.55 -15.56
CA VAL A 25 -8.56 3.15 -14.37
C VAL A 25 -7.53 2.07 -14.71
N TYR A 26 -7.97 1.07 -15.48
CA TYR A 26 -7.06 -0.02 -15.86
C TYR A 26 -6.02 0.41 -16.86
N ARG A 27 -6.37 1.35 -17.74
CA ARG A 27 -5.41 1.89 -18.68
C ARG A 27 -4.32 2.67 -17.96
N ASP A 28 -4.71 3.51 -16.99
CA ASP A 28 -3.75 4.27 -16.19
C ASP A 28 -2.82 3.33 -15.42
N LEU A 29 -3.38 2.28 -14.83
CA LEU A 29 -2.58 1.28 -14.13
C LEU A 29 -1.62 0.59 -15.09
N ALA A 30 -2.09 0.22 -16.28
CA ALA A 30 -1.26 -0.46 -17.26
C ALA A 30 -0.09 0.41 -17.71
N ASP A 31 -0.31 1.72 -17.83
CA ASP A 31 0.74 2.67 -18.17
C ASP A 31 1.83 2.74 -17.09
N GLU A 32 1.44 2.61 -15.83
CA GLU A 32 2.36 2.77 -14.71
C GLU A 32 3.02 1.47 -14.28
N ILE A 33 2.28 0.37 -14.24
CA ILE A 33 2.77 -0.90 -13.68
C ILE A 33 2.76 -2.06 -14.67
N GLY A 34 2.38 -1.80 -15.92
CA GLY A 34 2.33 -2.82 -16.96
C GLY A 34 1.03 -3.59 -16.94
N ILE A 35 0.74 -4.22 -18.11
CA ILE A 35 -0.55 -4.91 -18.28
C ILE A 35 -0.68 -6.14 -17.39
N GLU A 36 0.41 -6.88 -17.19
CA GLU A 36 0.33 -8.12 -16.40
C GLU A 36 0.00 -7.84 -14.95
N ASN A 37 0.62 -6.81 -14.36
CA ASN A 37 0.31 -6.40 -13.00
C ASN A 37 -1.10 -5.82 -12.89
N THR A 38 -1.53 -5.10 -13.92
CA THR A 38 -2.89 -4.57 -13.98
C THR A 38 -3.92 -5.68 -13.99
N LEU A 39 -3.67 -6.75 -14.73
CA LEU A 39 -4.57 -7.90 -14.77
C LEU A 39 -4.64 -8.60 -13.41
N THR A 40 -3.54 -8.60 -12.67
CA THR A 40 -3.55 -9.13 -11.31
C THR A 40 -4.46 -8.31 -10.42
N ILE A 41 -4.39 -6.99 -10.52
CA ILE A 41 -5.30 -6.11 -9.77
C ILE A 41 -6.74 -6.37 -10.19
N TYR A 42 -6.99 -6.49 -11.48
CA TYR A 42 -8.33 -6.79 -11.97
C TYR A 42 -8.85 -8.10 -11.36
N ARG A 43 -8.06 -9.16 -11.39
CA ARG A 43 -8.47 -10.45 -10.82
C ARG A 43 -8.86 -10.34 -9.35
N LEU A 44 -8.07 -9.54 -8.60
CA LEU A 44 -8.27 -9.44 -7.16
C LEU A 44 -9.43 -8.52 -6.78
N PHE A 45 -9.63 -7.44 -7.51
CA PHE A 45 -10.47 -6.36 -7.03
C PHE A 45 -11.59 -5.91 -7.97
N HIS A 46 -11.75 -6.52 -9.15
CA HIS A 46 -12.79 -6.04 -10.08
C HIS A 46 -14.17 -6.07 -9.41
N GLY A 47 -14.95 -5.06 -9.70
CA GLY A 47 -16.30 -4.95 -9.15
C GLY A 47 -16.36 -4.51 -7.70
N THR A 48 -15.20 -4.25 -7.06
CA THR A 48 -15.15 -3.81 -5.68
C THR A 48 -14.65 -2.38 -5.60
N GLN A 49 -14.89 -1.77 -4.46
CA GLN A 49 -14.40 -0.45 -4.17
C GLN A 49 -13.32 -0.57 -3.11
N VAL A 50 -12.10 -0.09 -3.41
CA VAL A 50 -10.98 -0.20 -2.50
C VAL A 50 -10.50 1.20 -2.13
N SER A 51 -10.40 1.46 -0.84
CA SER A 51 -9.83 2.70 -0.32
C SER A 51 -8.38 2.46 0.06
N PHE A 52 -7.49 3.30 -0.48
CA PHE A 52 -6.09 3.22 -0.13
C PHE A 52 -5.78 4.25 0.96
N PRO A 53 -5.37 3.80 2.16
CA PRO A 53 -4.97 4.74 3.20
C PRO A 53 -3.81 5.61 2.75
N ASN A 54 -3.71 6.79 3.32
CA ASN A 54 -2.60 7.69 3.00
C ASN A 54 -1.26 7.14 3.48
N ARG A 55 -1.26 6.28 4.49
CA ARG A 55 -0.04 5.70 5.03
C ARG A 55 0.13 4.29 4.55
N LEU A 56 1.31 3.97 4.07
CA LEU A 56 1.61 2.65 3.54
C LEU A 56 1.64 1.59 4.64
N PHE A 57 2.25 1.91 5.77
CA PHE A 57 2.38 0.95 6.87
C PHE A 57 1.24 1.08 7.86
N SER A 58 0.86 -0.04 8.46
CA SER A 58 -0.20 -0.05 9.47
C SER A 58 0.22 0.74 10.71
N THR A 59 -0.78 1.25 11.43
CA THR A 59 -0.54 1.96 12.67
C THR A 59 0.19 1.08 13.68
N GLU A 60 -0.19 -0.19 13.76
CA GLU A 60 0.44 -1.13 14.68
C GLU A 60 1.93 -1.29 14.37
N TYR A 61 2.26 -1.46 13.09
CA TYR A 61 3.65 -1.59 12.68
C TYR A 61 4.46 -0.35 13.07
N ILE A 62 3.92 0.84 12.80
CA ILE A 62 4.62 2.09 13.12
C ILE A 62 4.80 2.23 14.61
N HIS A 63 3.78 1.92 15.41
CA HIS A 63 3.90 2.00 16.88
C HIS A 63 5.01 1.09 17.38
N ASN A 64 5.05 -0.14 16.91
CA ASN A 64 6.08 -1.09 17.33
C ASN A 64 7.47 -0.65 16.89
N ALA A 65 7.57 -0.13 15.66
CA ALA A 65 8.85 0.36 15.16
C ALA A 65 9.36 1.56 15.97
N VAL A 66 8.48 2.50 16.28
CA VAL A 66 8.83 3.68 17.07
C VAL A 66 9.32 3.26 18.45
N ILE A 67 8.59 2.37 19.12
CA ILE A 67 8.95 1.90 20.44
C ILE A 67 10.30 1.20 20.41
N SER A 68 10.53 0.37 19.40
CA SER A 68 11.78 -0.37 19.25
C SER A 68 12.98 0.54 18.97
N GLU A 69 12.78 1.61 18.19
CA GLU A 69 13.87 2.49 17.74
C GLU A 69 14.12 3.68 18.66
N TYR A 70 13.20 3.95 19.58
CA TYR A 70 13.35 5.10 20.46
C TYR A 70 14.55 4.89 21.40
N ASN A 71 15.45 5.87 21.46
CA ASN A 71 16.66 5.79 22.27
C ASN A 71 16.71 6.83 23.40
N GLY A 72 15.61 7.54 23.63
CA GLY A 72 15.52 8.57 24.65
C GLY A 72 15.70 9.98 24.14
N ASP A 73 16.19 10.15 22.92
CA ASP A 73 16.55 11.47 22.38
C ASP A 73 16.26 11.66 20.90
N ASN A 74 15.61 10.70 20.27
CA ASN A 74 15.45 10.74 18.82
C ASN A 74 14.02 10.92 18.34
N VAL A 75 13.20 11.62 19.12
CA VAL A 75 11.81 11.88 18.75
C VAL A 75 11.71 12.58 17.39
N HIS A 76 12.54 13.61 17.18
CA HIS A 76 12.51 14.36 15.94
C HIS A 76 12.83 13.47 14.73
N GLN A 77 13.83 12.65 14.84
CA GLN A 77 14.25 11.75 13.78
C GLN A 77 13.17 10.72 13.47
N LEU A 78 12.53 10.17 14.50
CA LEU A 78 11.45 9.20 14.30
C LEU A 78 10.23 9.85 13.65
N ALA A 79 9.90 11.07 14.06
CA ALA A 79 8.81 11.82 13.45
C ALA A 79 9.05 12.02 11.95
N HIS A 80 10.23 12.40 11.58
CA HIS A 80 10.61 12.59 10.19
C HIS A 80 10.60 11.26 9.43
N LYS A 81 11.21 10.23 10.00
CA LYS A 81 11.32 8.92 9.36
C LYS A 81 9.96 8.32 9.02
N TYR A 82 9.01 8.40 9.94
CA TYR A 82 7.70 7.77 9.78
C TYR A 82 6.61 8.74 9.37
N ASN A 83 6.97 10.00 9.12
CA ASN A 83 6.03 11.04 8.70
C ASN A 83 4.89 11.20 9.72
N TYR A 84 5.28 11.30 10.98
CA TYR A 84 4.39 11.58 12.09
C TYR A 84 4.82 12.91 12.73
N SER A 85 3.91 13.54 13.47
CA SER A 85 4.29 14.70 14.27
C SER A 85 5.07 14.23 15.48
N GLU A 86 5.93 15.10 16.03
CA GLU A 86 6.66 14.78 17.27
C GLU A 86 5.69 14.50 18.40
N ARG A 87 4.58 15.23 18.43
CA ARG A 87 3.54 15.02 19.43
C ARG A 87 3.00 13.59 19.36
N SER A 88 2.76 13.09 18.15
CA SER A 88 2.28 11.72 17.97
C SER A 88 3.32 10.70 18.40
N ILE A 89 4.60 10.95 18.06
CA ILE A 89 5.67 10.05 18.48
C ILE A 89 5.77 10.00 20.02
N ARG A 90 5.71 11.16 20.68
CA ARG A 90 5.74 11.21 22.14
C ARG A 90 4.56 10.46 22.77
N ARG A 91 3.39 10.57 22.14
CA ARG A 91 2.18 9.86 22.60
C ARG A 91 2.39 8.34 22.51
N ILE A 92 2.96 7.86 21.41
CA ILE A 92 3.22 6.43 21.23
C ILE A 92 4.19 5.94 22.32
N ILE A 93 5.25 6.66 22.53
CA ILE A 93 6.26 6.29 23.54
C ILE A 93 5.66 6.29 24.94
N LYS A 94 4.90 7.33 25.26
CA LYS A 94 4.25 7.44 26.56
C LYS A 94 3.27 6.28 26.80
N ALA A 95 2.48 5.96 25.80
CA ALA A 95 1.51 4.86 25.90
C ALA A 95 2.22 3.53 26.17
N SER A 96 3.37 3.30 25.54
CA SER A 96 4.11 2.06 25.73
C SER A 96 4.62 1.93 27.17
N LYS A 97 4.98 3.04 27.80
CA LYS A 97 5.46 3.04 29.17
C LYS A 97 4.35 2.85 30.19
N GLN A 98 3.09 3.08 29.78
CA GLN A 98 1.94 2.98 30.65
C GLN A 98 1.16 1.68 30.50
N SER A 99 1.66 0.75 29.71
CA SER A 99 0.94 -0.47 29.39
C SER A 99 1.10 -1.59 30.42
N TYR A 100 1.54 -1.27 31.60
CA TYR A 100 1.65 -2.26 32.69
C TYR A 100 0.42 -2.24 33.56
#